data_55046e60685563f5439553b7b3963017
#
_entry.id   55046e60685563f5439553b7b3963017
#
_cell.length_a   1.000
_cell.length_b   1.000
_cell.length_c   1.000
_cell.angle_alpha   90.00
_cell.angle_beta   90.00
_cell.angle_gamma   90.00
#
_symmetry.space_group_name_H-M   'P 1'
#
loop_
_entity.id
_entity.type
_entity.pdbx_description
1 polymer ?
#
loop_
_entity_poly.entity_id
_entity_poly.type
_entity_poly.pdbx_seq_one_letter_code
_entity_poly.pdbx_strand_id
1 'polypeptide(L)'
;RTRCLPNRDDPWLFGYFIDNELAWWGRGAPDTGLFDAVMKKSSEHTAKRALTALMSARFGGKIAAFNAAFGTQVKNFDELLGVERLAHATDEARAAKLAFLVHTAERYFSVTARAIRAVDPNHLVLGARFAGTGGAHPEVWKVSGTFCDVVTFNVYPMADLDEGRVYTHLGQGGEPVPEHFQRFYDYVRRPMLITEWSFPALDAGVPSVHGAGQRFRTQAERTQATSLFARTMLSQPFLLGYDYFMWVDEPALGISTPFPEDSNYGLVTEE
;
A
#
# COMPACT_ATOMS: atom_id res chain seq x y z
N ARG A 1 8.26 -17.90 12.70
CA ARG A 1 8.65 -19.32 12.81
C ARG A 1 7.50 -20.25 12.45
N THR A 2 6.35 -20.12 13.09
CA THR A 2 5.20 -21.03 12.92
C THR A 2 4.67 -21.13 11.49
N ARG A 3 4.80 -20.11 10.66
CA ARG A 3 4.32 -20.11 9.26
C ARG A 3 5.41 -20.47 8.25
N CYS A 4 6.62 -19.93 8.40
CA CYS A 4 7.68 -20.13 7.42
C CYS A 4 8.41 -21.47 7.60
N LEU A 5 8.73 -21.88 8.84
CA LEU A 5 9.55 -23.07 9.08
C LEU A 5 8.97 -24.37 8.49
N PRO A 6 7.65 -24.64 8.57
CA PRO A 6 7.09 -25.86 7.97
C PRO A 6 7.17 -25.90 6.44
N ASN A 7 7.25 -24.74 5.79
CA ASN A 7 7.15 -24.62 4.34
C ASN A 7 8.50 -24.28 3.67
N ARG A 8 9.60 -24.18 4.46
CA ARG A 8 10.88 -23.68 3.95
C ARG A 8 11.52 -24.54 2.85
N ASP A 9 11.13 -25.79 2.77
CA ASP A 9 11.66 -26.75 1.79
C ASP A 9 10.58 -27.17 0.76
N ASP A 10 9.45 -26.46 0.71
CA ASP A 10 8.39 -26.68 -0.26
C ASP A 10 8.75 -26.06 -1.62
N PRO A 11 9.03 -26.87 -2.67
CA PRO A 11 9.45 -26.35 -3.97
C PRO A 11 8.34 -25.63 -4.74
N TRP A 12 7.10 -25.68 -4.27
CA TRP A 12 5.94 -25.02 -4.88
C TRP A 12 5.57 -23.69 -4.22
N LEU A 13 6.16 -23.37 -3.08
CA LEU A 13 5.97 -22.09 -2.45
C LEU A 13 6.79 -21.01 -3.17
N PHE A 14 6.14 -19.97 -3.66
CA PHE A 14 6.80 -18.84 -4.32
C PHE A 14 7.44 -17.87 -3.31
N GLY A 15 6.70 -17.53 -2.25
CA GLY A 15 7.16 -16.58 -1.25
C GLY A 15 6.11 -16.21 -0.22
N TYR A 16 6.43 -15.19 0.58
CA TYR A 16 5.59 -14.73 1.69
C TYR A 16 5.19 -13.27 1.51
N PHE A 17 3.89 -13.00 1.57
CA PHE A 17 3.38 -11.66 1.84
C PHE A 17 3.59 -11.31 3.31
N ILE A 18 3.88 -10.04 3.59
CA ILE A 18 4.12 -9.56 4.96
C ILE A 18 2.81 -9.10 5.59
N ASP A 19 2.01 -8.35 4.82
CA ASP A 19 0.79 -7.69 5.29
C ASP A 19 -0.14 -7.40 4.09
N ASN A 20 -1.29 -6.79 4.37
CA ASN A 20 -2.24 -6.32 3.36
C ASN A 20 -2.74 -4.92 3.67
N GLU A 21 -2.60 -4.00 2.72
CA GLU A 21 -3.24 -2.68 2.68
C GLU A 21 -3.04 -1.81 3.94
N LEU A 22 -1.82 -1.79 4.47
CA LEU A 22 -1.50 -0.95 5.60
C LEU A 22 -1.68 0.54 5.28
N ALA A 23 -2.31 1.26 6.20
CA ALA A 23 -2.48 2.71 6.11
C ALA A 23 -1.20 3.45 6.52
N TRP A 24 -0.29 3.64 5.59
CA TRP A 24 1.02 4.27 5.80
C TRP A 24 0.97 5.74 6.25
N TRP A 25 -0.16 6.41 6.07
CA TRP A 25 -0.36 7.82 6.41
C TRP A 25 -1.17 8.04 7.70
N GLY A 26 -1.54 7.00 8.43
CA GLY A 26 -2.28 7.14 9.68
C GLY A 26 -3.63 7.87 9.55
N ARG A 27 -4.30 7.78 8.39
CA ARG A 27 -5.54 8.49 8.03
C ARG A 27 -5.38 10.02 7.88
N GLY A 28 -4.19 10.48 7.54
CA GLY A 28 -3.90 11.89 7.24
C GLY A 28 -3.32 12.06 5.85
N ALA A 29 -2.56 13.14 5.64
CA ALA A 29 -1.85 13.36 4.38
C ALA A 29 -0.75 12.29 4.17
N PRO A 30 -0.53 11.81 2.93
CA PRO A 30 0.37 10.70 2.64
C PRO A 30 1.81 10.87 3.12
N ASP A 31 2.28 12.11 3.26
CA ASP A 31 3.64 12.46 3.67
C ASP A 31 3.78 12.84 5.15
N THR A 32 2.70 13.25 5.80
CA THR A 32 2.74 13.82 7.17
C THR A 32 1.83 13.11 8.17
N GLY A 33 0.80 12.41 7.71
CA GLY A 33 -0.27 11.89 8.56
C GLY A 33 0.22 10.91 9.63
N LEU A 34 1.21 10.07 9.33
CA LEU A 34 1.75 9.13 10.32
C LEU A 34 2.46 9.88 11.46
N PHE A 35 3.26 10.91 11.13
CA PHE A 35 3.88 11.76 12.13
C PHE A 35 2.83 12.39 13.06
N ASP A 36 1.79 12.97 12.46
CA ASP A 36 0.73 13.65 13.21
C ASP A 36 -0.08 12.68 14.08
N ALA A 37 -0.27 11.45 13.62
CA ALA A 37 -0.92 10.40 14.40
C ALA A 37 -0.08 9.95 15.60
N VAL A 38 1.24 9.86 15.44
CA VAL A 38 2.16 9.49 16.52
C VAL A 38 2.30 10.64 17.54
N MET A 39 2.30 11.89 17.08
CA MET A 39 2.33 13.04 18.00
C MET A 39 1.17 13.06 19.00
N LYS A 40 0.01 12.55 18.66
CA LYS A 40 -1.17 12.44 19.54
C LYS A 40 -1.08 11.32 20.58
N LYS A 41 -0.04 10.47 20.53
CA LYS A 41 0.15 9.40 21.50
C LYS A 41 0.68 9.97 22.82
N SER A 42 0.51 9.20 23.92
CA SER A 42 1.06 9.57 25.22
C SER A 42 2.59 9.67 25.20
N SER A 43 3.17 10.38 26.16
CA SER A 43 4.63 10.50 26.35
C SER A 43 5.33 9.14 26.53
N GLU A 44 4.62 8.16 27.05
CA GLU A 44 5.12 6.80 27.27
C GLU A 44 5.16 5.94 26.01
N HIS A 45 4.47 6.36 24.95
CA HIS A 45 4.36 5.58 23.72
C HIS A 45 5.72 5.50 23.01
N THR A 46 6.19 4.29 22.74
CA THR A 46 7.52 4.03 22.16
C THR A 46 7.73 4.72 20.81
N ALA A 47 6.70 4.77 19.94
CA ALA A 47 6.81 5.46 18.67
C ALA A 47 6.98 6.98 18.83
N LYS A 48 6.36 7.60 19.84
CA LYS A 48 6.53 9.04 20.11
C LYS A 48 7.94 9.35 20.62
N ARG A 49 8.49 8.49 21.47
CA ARG A 49 9.89 8.61 21.91
C ARG A 49 10.86 8.44 20.74
N ALA A 50 10.63 7.46 19.86
CA ALA A 50 11.43 7.28 18.65
C ALA A 50 11.35 8.49 17.70
N LEU A 51 10.15 9.05 17.52
CA LEU A 51 9.95 10.28 16.75
C LEU A 51 10.74 11.45 17.35
N THR A 52 10.65 11.67 18.65
CA THR A 52 11.40 12.73 19.35
C THR A 52 12.91 12.58 19.15
N ALA A 53 13.43 11.35 19.32
CA ALA A 53 14.85 11.06 19.09
C ALA A 53 15.27 11.29 17.63
N LEU A 54 14.43 10.90 16.66
CA LEU A 54 14.69 11.14 15.25
C LEU A 54 14.71 12.64 14.93
N MET A 55 13.79 13.42 15.48
CA MET A 55 13.80 14.88 15.33
C MET A 55 15.06 15.50 15.91
N SER A 56 15.45 15.10 17.11
CA SER A 56 16.70 15.57 17.72
C SER A 56 17.92 15.28 16.83
N ALA A 57 18.03 14.06 16.32
CA ALA A 57 19.12 13.66 15.43
C ALA A 57 19.10 14.46 14.10
N ARG A 58 17.94 14.59 13.47
CA ARG A 58 17.78 15.32 12.20
C ARG A 58 18.20 16.79 12.30
N PHE A 59 17.86 17.44 13.39
CA PHE A 59 18.23 18.84 13.63
C PHE A 59 19.59 19.00 14.36
N GLY A 60 20.36 17.93 14.49
CA GLY A 60 21.69 17.95 15.11
C GLY A 60 21.69 18.40 16.57
N GLY A 61 20.64 18.10 17.31
CA GLY A 61 20.43 18.54 18.70
C GLY A 61 20.09 20.04 18.85
N LYS A 62 19.94 20.78 17.74
CA LYS A 62 19.73 22.23 17.74
C LYS A 62 18.24 22.55 17.84
N ILE A 63 17.73 22.76 19.04
CA ILE A 63 16.30 23.05 19.27
C ILE A 63 15.84 24.33 18.57
N ALA A 64 16.70 25.35 18.44
CA ALA A 64 16.38 26.58 17.75
C ALA A 64 16.06 26.33 16.25
N ALA A 65 16.79 25.42 15.58
CA ALA A 65 16.53 25.07 14.19
C ALA A 65 15.20 24.31 14.06
N PHE A 66 14.89 23.41 14.97
CA PHE A 66 13.59 22.73 15.03
C PHE A 66 12.45 23.74 15.24
N ASN A 67 12.60 24.65 16.20
CA ASN A 67 11.60 25.68 16.48
C ASN A 67 11.34 26.57 15.25
N ALA A 68 12.41 26.98 14.54
CA ALA A 68 12.28 27.77 13.31
C ALA A 68 11.52 27.00 12.21
N ALA A 69 11.79 25.70 12.05
CA ALA A 69 11.13 24.87 11.04
C ALA A 69 9.64 24.68 11.33
N PHE A 70 9.30 24.35 12.58
CA PHE A 70 7.93 24.01 13.00
C PHE A 70 7.11 25.21 13.54
N GLY A 71 7.69 26.38 13.64
CA GLY A 71 7.02 27.55 14.23
C GLY A 71 6.68 27.35 15.72
N THR A 72 7.56 26.71 16.50
CA THR A 72 7.34 26.40 17.90
C THR A 72 8.34 27.12 18.80
N GLN A 73 8.18 26.97 20.14
CA GLN A 73 9.07 27.57 21.14
C GLN A 73 9.40 26.57 22.26
N VAL A 74 9.53 25.29 21.94
CA VAL A 74 9.93 24.29 22.93
C VAL A 74 11.39 24.52 23.36
N LYS A 75 11.70 24.27 24.63
CA LYS A 75 13.01 24.54 25.21
C LYS A 75 14.04 23.46 24.87
N ASN A 76 13.58 22.24 24.70
CA ASN A 76 14.40 21.07 24.37
C ASN A 76 13.53 20.02 23.67
N PHE A 77 14.15 18.96 23.13
CA PHE A 77 13.42 17.91 22.41
C PHE A 77 12.54 17.05 23.33
N ASP A 78 12.84 16.93 24.63
CA ASP A 78 12.02 16.14 25.57
C ASP A 78 10.64 16.76 25.76
N GLU A 79 10.52 18.09 25.64
CA GLU A 79 9.22 18.76 25.70
C GLU A 79 8.26 18.31 24.59
N LEU A 80 8.77 17.77 23.45
CA LEU A 80 7.93 17.21 22.38
C LEU A 80 7.10 16.02 22.84
N LEU A 81 7.52 15.33 23.90
CA LEU A 81 6.74 14.23 24.49
C LEU A 81 5.38 14.71 25.03
N GLY A 82 5.30 16.00 25.47
CA GLY A 82 4.06 16.63 25.91
C GLY A 82 3.28 17.34 24.79
N VAL A 83 3.83 17.46 23.59
CA VAL A 83 3.18 18.15 22.46
C VAL A 83 2.32 17.18 21.68
N GLU A 84 1.07 17.50 21.40
CA GLU A 84 0.15 16.66 20.62
C GLU A 84 0.08 17.04 19.14
N ARG A 85 0.46 18.26 18.78
CA ARG A 85 0.40 18.77 17.42
C ARG A 85 1.59 19.65 17.10
N LEU A 86 2.13 19.44 15.91
CA LEU A 86 3.12 20.31 15.29
C LEU A 86 2.64 20.63 13.87
N ALA A 87 2.43 21.89 13.59
CA ALA A 87 2.19 22.34 12.21
C ALA A 87 3.48 22.14 11.40
N HIS A 88 3.36 22.02 10.08
CA HIS A 88 4.50 22.23 9.21
C HIS A 88 4.47 23.70 8.77
N ALA A 89 5.32 24.50 9.38
CA ALA A 89 5.44 25.91 9.07
C ALA A 89 6.30 26.17 7.82
N THR A 90 7.18 25.21 7.51
CA THR A 90 8.14 25.31 6.40
C THR A 90 8.26 23.98 5.65
N ASP A 91 8.89 24.01 4.47
CA ASP A 91 9.22 22.80 3.70
C ASP A 91 10.16 21.86 4.49
N GLU A 92 11.05 22.41 5.32
CA GLU A 92 11.91 21.61 6.19
C GLU A 92 11.09 20.84 7.24
N ALA A 93 10.05 21.45 7.82
CA ALA A 93 9.15 20.75 8.73
C ALA A 93 8.38 19.63 8.02
N ARG A 94 7.92 19.87 6.79
CA ARG A 94 7.27 18.84 5.96
C ARG A 94 8.24 17.69 5.64
N ALA A 95 9.45 18.02 5.23
CA ALA A 95 10.51 17.03 4.98
C ALA A 95 10.88 16.24 6.23
N ALA A 96 10.85 16.86 7.41
CA ALA A 96 11.09 16.17 8.68
C ALA A 96 9.97 15.19 9.02
N LYS A 97 8.71 15.55 8.76
CA LYS A 97 7.57 14.62 8.92
C LYS A 97 7.65 13.43 7.95
N LEU A 98 7.98 13.69 6.69
CA LEU A 98 8.20 12.62 5.70
C LEU A 98 9.37 11.71 6.12
N ALA A 99 10.45 12.25 6.64
CA ALA A 99 11.58 11.45 7.12
C ALA A 99 11.19 10.48 8.24
N PHE A 100 10.23 10.83 9.09
CA PHE A 100 9.69 9.89 10.07
C PHE A 100 8.91 8.74 9.43
N LEU A 101 8.12 9.01 8.39
CA LEU A 101 7.43 7.97 7.61
C LEU A 101 8.45 7.01 6.97
N VAL A 102 9.47 7.55 6.31
CA VAL A 102 10.54 6.77 5.68
C VAL A 102 11.26 5.89 6.71
N HIS A 103 11.66 6.46 7.85
CA HIS A 103 12.28 5.71 8.94
C HIS A 103 11.38 4.58 9.46
N THR A 104 10.07 4.84 9.58
CA THR A 104 9.11 3.80 10.00
C THR A 104 9.03 2.68 8.97
N ALA A 105 8.97 3.01 7.68
CA ALA A 105 8.97 2.04 6.60
C ALA A 105 10.27 1.20 6.58
N GLU A 106 11.43 1.83 6.74
CA GLU A 106 12.73 1.14 6.85
C GLU A 106 12.73 0.12 8.01
N ARG A 107 12.23 0.54 9.17
CA ARG A 107 12.13 -0.36 10.33
C ARG A 107 11.19 -1.52 10.06
N TYR A 108 10.02 -1.24 9.51
CA TYR A 108 9.01 -2.26 9.20
C TYR A 108 9.56 -3.31 8.23
N PHE A 109 9.98 -2.88 7.03
CA PHE A 109 10.46 -3.81 6.00
C PHE A 109 11.76 -4.52 6.40
N SER A 110 12.69 -3.83 7.06
CA SER A 110 13.94 -4.47 7.48
C SER A 110 13.75 -5.54 8.56
N VAL A 111 12.84 -5.31 9.52
CA VAL A 111 12.57 -6.28 10.60
C VAL A 111 11.82 -7.50 10.04
N THR A 112 10.78 -7.27 9.26
CA THR A 112 9.93 -8.34 8.72
C THR A 112 10.69 -9.21 7.70
N ALA A 113 11.38 -8.59 6.73
CA ALA A 113 12.16 -9.34 5.75
C ALA A 113 13.30 -10.14 6.40
N ARG A 114 14.03 -9.57 7.37
CA ARG A 114 15.07 -10.31 8.11
C ARG A 114 14.49 -11.46 8.93
N ALA A 115 13.34 -11.27 9.54
CA ALA A 115 12.69 -12.32 10.33
C ALA A 115 12.26 -13.51 9.46
N ILE A 116 11.76 -13.25 8.24
CA ILE A 116 11.43 -14.29 7.27
C ILE A 116 12.71 -15.01 6.83
N ARG A 117 13.70 -14.28 6.30
CA ARG A 117 14.94 -14.85 5.79
C ARG A 117 15.77 -15.62 6.82
N ALA A 118 15.65 -15.25 8.10
CA ALA A 118 16.31 -15.99 9.20
C ALA A 118 15.71 -17.38 9.43
N VAL A 119 14.48 -17.61 9.00
CA VAL A 119 13.77 -18.89 9.15
C VAL A 119 13.72 -19.65 7.83
N ASP A 120 13.49 -18.91 6.76
CA ASP A 120 13.36 -19.44 5.40
C ASP A 120 14.16 -18.56 4.42
N PRO A 121 15.37 -18.99 4.08
CA PRO A 121 16.21 -18.31 3.09
C PRO A 121 15.89 -18.70 1.64
N ASN A 122 15.01 -19.69 1.42
CA ASN A 122 14.76 -20.28 0.10
C ASN A 122 13.67 -19.54 -0.68
N HIS A 123 12.73 -18.88 0.01
CA HIS A 123 11.55 -18.28 -0.60
C HIS A 123 11.58 -16.74 -0.58
N LEU A 124 10.86 -16.14 -1.53
CA LEU A 124 10.88 -14.71 -1.75
C LEU A 124 10.08 -13.95 -0.67
N VAL A 125 10.51 -12.73 -0.38
CA VAL A 125 9.75 -11.76 0.40
C VAL A 125 8.96 -10.89 -0.56
N LEU A 126 7.63 -11.04 -0.58
CA LEU A 126 6.74 -10.50 -1.59
C LEU A 126 6.13 -9.12 -1.22
N GLY A 127 6.57 -8.52 -0.11
CA GLY A 127 6.09 -7.19 0.28
C GLY A 127 4.75 -7.18 1.00
N ALA A 128 4.11 -6.01 1.03
CA ALA A 128 3.01 -5.68 1.92
C ALA A 128 1.68 -5.41 1.18
N ARG A 129 1.54 -5.83 -0.07
CA ARG A 129 0.31 -5.69 -0.87
C ARG A 129 -0.29 -4.29 -0.70
N PHE A 130 0.37 -3.28 -1.26
CA PHE A 130 -0.07 -1.89 -1.12
C PHE A 130 -1.50 -1.68 -1.63
N ALA A 131 -2.28 -0.86 -0.92
CA ALA A 131 -3.65 -0.48 -1.31
C ALA A 131 -3.65 0.45 -2.53
N GLY A 132 -3.54 -0.10 -3.72
CA GLY A 132 -3.32 0.66 -4.94
C GLY A 132 -1.99 1.42 -4.94
N THR A 133 -1.75 2.13 -6.01
CA THR A 133 -0.55 2.97 -6.14
C THR A 133 -0.58 4.21 -5.24
N GLY A 134 -1.78 4.68 -4.87
CA GLY A 134 -1.97 5.75 -3.90
C GLY A 134 -1.87 5.32 -2.43
N GLY A 135 -1.79 4.02 -2.14
CA GLY A 135 -1.81 3.46 -0.79
C GLY A 135 -0.61 3.80 0.08
N ALA A 136 0.48 4.31 -0.50
CA ALA A 136 1.65 4.78 0.23
C ALA A 136 2.39 5.87 -0.55
N HIS A 137 3.11 6.73 0.17
CA HIS A 137 3.99 7.71 -0.44
C HIS A 137 5.08 7.04 -1.29
N PRO A 138 5.53 7.60 -2.44
CA PRO A 138 6.59 7.02 -3.28
C PRO A 138 7.86 6.61 -2.55
N GLU A 139 8.26 7.34 -1.51
CA GLU A 139 9.42 6.97 -0.68
C GLU A 139 9.21 5.66 0.09
N VAL A 140 7.97 5.32 0.49
CA VAL A 140 7.66 4.02 1.12
C VAL A 140 7.79 2.89 0.10
N TRP A 141 7.33 3.10 -1.14
CA TRP A 141 7.52 2.15 -2.25
C TRP A 141 9.01 1.88 -2.49
N LYS A 142 9.81 2.94 -2.55
CA LYS A 142 11.27 2.84 -2.72
C LYS A 142 11.93 2.05 -1.59
N VAL A 143 11.53 2.30 -0.34
CA VAL A 143 12.01 1.52 0.80
C VAL A 143 11.62 0.05 0.67
N SER A 144 10.38 -0.26 0.28
CA SER A 144 9.96 -1.67 0.08
C SER A 144 10.85 -2.38 -0.93
N GLY A 145 11.19 -1.72 -2.06
CA GLY A 145 12.11 -2.25 -3.06
C GLY A 145 13.54 -2.51 -2.55
N THR A 146 13.93 -1.90 -1.43
CA THR A 146 15.24 -2.18 -0.81
C THR A 146 15.25 -3.51 -0.04
N PHE A 147 14.14 -3.89 0.56
CA PHE A 147 14.06 -5.03 1.48
C PHE A 147 13.32 -6.24 0.91
N CYS A 148 12.39 -6.04 -0.01
CA CYS A 148 11.61 -7.11 -0.62
C CYS A 148 12.23 -7.56 -1.95
N ASP A 149 12.00 -8.82 -2.31
CA ASP A 149 12.45 -9.40 -3.58
C ASP A 149 11.48 -9.03 -4.71
N VAL A 150 10.19 -8.94 -4.38
CA VAL A 150 9.10 -8.49 -5.24
C VAL A 150 8.31 -7.43 -4.47
N VAL A 151 7.84 -6.38 -5.16
CA VAL A 151 6.95 -5.39 -4.58
C VAL A 151 5.53 -5.65 -5.07
N THR A 152 4.59 -5.74 -4.15
CA THR A 152 3.22 -6.18 -4.42
C THR A 152 2.19 -5.12 -4.09
N PHE A 153 1.11 -5.08 -4.88
CA PHE A 153 0.05 -4.10 -4.70
C PHE A 153 -1.28 -4.61 -5.25
N ASN A 154 -2.36 -4.15 -4.65
CA ASN A 154 -3.72 -4.36 -5.10
C ASN A 154 -4.12 -3.22 -6.01
N VAL A 155 -4.89 -3.45 -7.04
CA VAL A 155 -5.34 -2.38 -7.94
C VAL A 155 -6.68 -2.73 -8.58
N TYR A 156 -7.59 -1.78 -8.59
CA TYR A 156 -8.89 -1.91 -9.24
C TYR A 156 -9.01 -0.81 -10.31
N PRO A 157 -8.43 -1.01 -11.50
CA PRO A 157 -8.41 0.00 -12.55
C PRO A 157 -9.75 0.08 -13.27
N MET A 158 -9.84 1.05 -14.18
CA MET A 158 -10.98 1.25 -15.07
C MET A 158 -10.62 0.81 -16.49
N ALA A 159 -11.48 0.03 -17.12
CA ALA A 159 -11.32 -0.36 -18.52
C ALA A 159 -12.30 0.44 -19.40
N ASP A 160 -11.79 1.10 -20.40
CA ASP A 160 -12.55 1.68 -21.48
C ASP A 160 -12.58 0.66 -22.65
N LEU A 161 -13.75 0.05 -22.85
CA LEU A 161 -13.93 -0.98 -23.87
C LEU A 161 -13.99 -0.42 -25.29
N ASP A 162 -14.43 0.82 -25.45
CA ASP A 162 -14.53 1.49 -26.75
C ASP A 162 -13.14 1.89 -27.24
N GLU A 163 -12.31 2.42 -26.34
CA GLU A 163 -10.92 2.77 -26.65
C GLU A 163 -9.97 1.57 -26.62
N GLY A 164 -10.37 0.46 -25.99
CA GLY A 164 -9.50 -0.71 -25.76
C GLY A 164 -8.31 -0.42 -24.84
N ARG A 165 -8.50 0.40 -23.83
CA ARG A 165 -7.46 0.85 -22.90
C ARG A 165 -7.86 0.69 -21.45
N VAL A 166 -6.84 0.64 -20.59
CA VAL A 166 -7.01 0.57 -19.12
C VAL A 166 -6.41 1.81 -18.48
N TYR A 167 -7.17 2.42 -17.59
CA TYR A 167 -6.85 3.68 -16.91
C TYR A 167 -6.86 3.52 -15.39
N THR A 168 -6.17 4.40 -14.69
CA THR A 168 -6.25 4.49 -13.22
C THR A 168 -7.66 4.88 -12.75
N HIS A 169 -8.33 5.73 -13.50
CA HIS A 169 -9.77 6.07 -13.41
C HIS A 169 -10.24 6.64 -14.75
N LEU A 170 -11.55 6.62 -14.99
CA LEU A 170 -12.14 7.22 -16.19
C LEU A 170 -12.37 8.72 -16.01
N GLY A 171 -12.30 9.46 -17.13
CA GLY A 171 -12.54 10.92 -17.15
C GLY A 171 -11.26 11.75 -16.99
N GLN A 172 -11.46 13.05 -16.66
CA GLN A 172 -10.34 13.99 -16.58
C GLN A 172 -9.31 13.57 -15.53
N GLY A 173 -8.04 13.51 -15.94
CA GLY A 173 -6.93 13.12 -15.10
C GLY A 173 -6.70 11.63 -14.98
N GLY A 174 -7.50 10.79 -15.63
CA GLY A 174 -7.23 9.36 -15.79
C GLY A 174 -5.95 9.14 -16.58
N GLU A 175 -5.07 8.30 -16.08
CA GLU A 175 -3.79 7.98 -16.69
C GLU A 175 -3.78 6.54 -17.18
N PRO A 176 -3.24 6.27 -18.39
CA PRO A 176 -3.06 4.90 -18.83
C PRO A 176 -2.24 4.09 -17.84
N VAL A 177 -2.72 2.90 -17.51
CA VAL A 177 -2.12 2.04 -16.47
C VAL A 177 -0.67 1.65 -16.78
N PRO A 178 -0.26 1.37 -18.03
CA PRO A 178 1.14 1.06 -18.33
C PRO A 178 2.12 2.16 -17.90
N GLU A 179 1.85 3.41 -18.26
CA GLU A 179 2.68 4.56 -17.92
C GLU A 179 2.69 4.83 -16.41
N HIS A 180 1.52 4.67 -15.78
CA HIS A 180 1.37 4.81 -14.35
C HIS A 180 2.21 3.78 -13.59
N PHE A 181 2.13 2.51 -13.95
CA PHE A 181 2.90 1.45 -13.30
C PHE A 181 4.39 1.55 -13.57
N GLN A 182 4.79 2.02 -14.75
CA GLN A 182 6.20 2.28 -15.06
C GLN A 182 6.82 3.26 -14.06
N ARG A 183 6.11 4.32 -13.67
CA ARG A 183 6.62 5.26 -12.65
C ARG A 183 6.83 4.58 -11.29
N PHE A 184 5.93 3.69 -10.88
CA PHE A 184 6.10 2.96 -9.61
C PHE A 184 7.25 1.95 -9.69
N TYR A 185 7.41 1.29 -10.83
CA TYR A 185 8.59 0.46 -11.08
C TYR A 185 9.88 1.29 -10.98
N ASP A 186 9.88 2.50 -11.50
CA ASP A 186 11.04 3.41 -11.42
C ASP A 186 11.39 3.81 -9.97
N TYR A 187 10.42 3.82 -9.07
CA TYR A 187 10.69 4.00 -7.63
C TYR A 187 11.29 2.76 -6.99
N VAL A 188 10.74 1.59 -7.25
CA VAL A 188 11.09 0.36 -6.52
C VAL A 188 12.27 -0.39 -7.11
N ARG A 189 12.45 -0.36 -8.43
CA ARG A 189 13.50 -1.08 -9.18
C ARG A 189 13.58 -2.56 -8.83
N ARG A 190 12.43 -3.18 -8.60
CA ARG A 190 12.23 -4.60 -8.34
C ARG A 190 11.09 -5.14 -9.17
N PRO A 191 11.06 -6.43 -9.50
CA PRO A 191 9.87 -7.03 -10.08
C PRO A 191 8.64 -6.70 -9.25
N MET A 192 7.51 -6.53 -9.89
CA MET A 192 6.25 -6.20 -9.25
C MET A 192 5.22 -7.29 -9.51
N LEU A 193 4.27 -7.46 -8.59
CA LEU A 193 3.16 -8.40 -8.73
C LEU A 193 1.87 -7.70 -8.30
N ILE A 194 0.83 -7.81 -9.11
CA ILE A 194 -0.52 -7.36 -8.75
C ILE A 194 -1.18 -8.47 -7.95
N THR A 195 -1.64 -8.15 -6.74
CA THR A 195 -2.12 -9.14 -5.78
C THR A 195 -3.61 -9.09 -5.48
N GLU A 196 -4.30 -8.14 -6.06
CA GLU A 196 -5.77 -8.10 -6.17
C GLU A 196 -6.16 -7.26 -7.36
N TRP A 197 -7.13 -7.75 -8.12
CA TRP A 197 -7.87 -7.01 -9.14
C TRP A 197 -9.08 -7.83 -9.58
N SER A 198 -10.15 -7.18 -9.96
CA SER A 198 -11.28 -7.80 -10.66
C SER A 198 -12.23 -6.74 -11.20
N PHE A 199 -13.20 -7.21 -11.98
CA PHE A 199 -14.30 -6.40 -12.47
C PHE A 199 -15.61 -7.12 -12.15
N PRO A 200 -16.50 -6.57 -11.32
CA PRO A 200 -17.84 -7.12 -11.10
C PRO A 200 -18.77 -6.88 -12.31
N ALA A 201 -19.76 -7.75 -12.48
CA ALA A 201 -20.86 -7.58 -13.42
C ALA A 201 -22.21 -7.52 -12.70
N LEU A 202 -23.12 -6.68 -13.21
CA LEU A 202 -24.42 -6.41 -12.58
C LEU A 202 -25.49 -7.46 -12.92
N ASP A 203 -25.24 -8.32 -13.91
CA ASP A 203 -26.13 -9.44 -14.28
C ASP A 203 -25.76 -10.77 -13.63
N ALA A 204 -24.92 -10.73 -12.60
CA ALA A 204 -24.41 -11.93 -11.91
C ALA A 204 -25.34 -12.54 -10.88
N GLY A 205 -26.42 -11.84 -10.49
CA GLY A 205 -27.36 -12.32 -9.47
C GLY A 205 -27.05 -11.88 -8.05
N VAL A 206 -25.90 -11.22 -7.82
CA VAL A 206 -25.57 -10.54 -6.55
C VAL A 206 -25.68 -9.02 -6.72
N PRO A 207 -25.88 -8.24 -5.62
CA PRO A 207 -26.16 -6.81 -5.71
C PRO A 207 -25.02 -6.00 -6.37
N SER A 208 -23.78 -6.34 -6.09
CA SER A 208 -22.56 -5.64 -6.55
C SER A 208 -22.60 -4.13 -6.31
N VAL A 209 -23.13 -3.71 -5.15
CA VAL A 209 -23.25 -2.30 -4.76
C VAL A 209 -21.99 -1.82 -4.05
N HIS A 210 -21.43 -2.65 -3.19
CA HIS A 210 -20.26 -2.34 -2.35
C HIS A 210 -19.03 -3.09 -2.83
N GLY A 211 -17.87 -2.53 -2.55
CA GLY A 211 -16.57 -3.08 -2.96
C GLY A 211 -15.86 -2.19 -4.00
N ALA A 212 -14.63 -2.54 -4.30
CA ALA A 212 -13.78 -1.82 -5.25
C ALA A 212 -14.07 -2.19 -6.71
N GLY A 213 -13.53 -1.41 -7.63
CA GLY A 213 -13.52 -1.71 -9.06
C GLY A 213 -14.73 -1.18 -9.83
N GLN A 214 -14.54 -1.14 -11.14
CA GLN A 214 -15.55 -0.76 -12.12
C GLN A 214 -16.56 -1.90 -12.30
N ARG A 215 -17.86 -1.56 -12.25
CA ARG A 215 -18.94 -2.52 -12.55
C ARG A 215 -19.30 -2.44 -14.01
N PHE A 216 -19.40 -3.60 -14.65
CA PHE A 216 -19.92 -3.75 -16.01
C PHE A 216 -21.38 -4.18 -15.98
N ARG A 217 -22.13 -3.86 -17.01
CA ARG A 217 -23.57 -4.24 -17.06
C ARG A 217 -23.75 -5.74 -17.19
N THR A 218 -22.85 -6.41 -17.93
CA THR A 218 -22.98 -7.81 -18.29
C THR A 218 -21.68 -8.59 -18.08
N GLN A 219 -21.80 -9.91 -17.88
CA GLN A 219 -20.66 -10.83 -17.87
C GLN A 219 -19.87 -10.80 -19.19
N ALA A 220 -20.50 -10.49 -20.30
CA ALA A 220 -19.82 -10.34 -21.59
C ALA A 220 -18.87 -9.14 -21.58
N GLU A 221 -19.32 -7.97 -21.10
CA GLU A 221 -18.47 -6.78 -20.94
C GLU A 221 -17.35 -7.03 -19.91
N ARG A 222 -17.67 -7.67 -18.77
CA ARG A 222 -16.70 -8.11 -17.78
C ARG A 222 -15.59 -8.96 -18.39
N THR A 223 -15.95 -9.92 -19.24
CA THR A 223 -15.00 -10.80 -19.92
C THR A 223 -14.08 -10.00 -20.85
N GLN A 224 -14.61 -9.02 -21.58
CA GLN A 224 -13.81 -8.14 -22.44
C GLN A 224 -12.83 -7.28 -21.60
N ALA A 225 -13.30 -6.68 -20.51
CA ALA A 225 -12.49 -5.88 -19.61
C ALA A 225 -11.38 -6.73 -18.94
N THR A 226 -11.73 -7.93 -18.49
CA THR A 226 -10.78 -8.90 -17.92
C THR A 226 -9.68 -9.26 -18.92
N SER A 227 -10.07 -9.57 -20.17
CA SER A 227 -9.12 -9.88 -21.24
C SER A 227 -8.23 -8.69 -21.60
N LEU A 228 -8.80 -7.48 -21.66
CA LEU A 228 -8.06 -6.24 -21.90
C LEU A 228 -7.05 -5.97 -20.81
N PHE A 229 -7.46 -6.04 -19.54
CA PHE A 229 -6.57 -5.85 -18.38
C PHE A 229 -5.44 -6.89 -18.37
N ALA A 230 -5.77 -8.17 -18.52
CA ALA A 230 -4.77 -9.23 -18.53
C ALA A 230 -3.68 -9.02 -19.58
N ARG A 231 -4.09 -8.69 -20.84
CA ARG A 231 -3.14 -8.38 -21.91
C ARG A 231 -2.28 -7.15 -21.60
N THR A 232 -2.89 -6.10 -21.05
CA THR A 232 -2.18 -4.88 -20.67
C THR A 232 -1.13 -5.18 -19.60
N MET A 233 -1.44 -5.98 -18.61
CA MET A 233 -0.49 -6.34 -17.52
C MET A 233 0.64 -7.23 -18.04
N LEU A 234 0.31 -8.26 -18.81
CA LEU A 234 1.32 -9.19 -19.34
C LEU A 234 2.27 -8.53 -20.36
N SER A 235 1.92 -7.37 -20.91
CA SER A 235 2.83 -6.60 -21.76
C SER A 235 3.87 -5.78 -20.98
N GLN A 236 3.76 -5.70 -19.65
CA GLN A 236 4.70 -4.95 -18.83
C GLN A 236 5.87 -5.85 -18.40
N PRO A 237 7.13 -5.57 -18.81
CA PRO A 237 8.25 -6.48 -18.58
C PRO A 237 8.69 -6.59 -17.12
N PHE A 238 8.23 -5.69 -16.26
CA PHE A 238 8.54 -5.66 -14.83
C PHE A 238 7.44 -6.31 -13.97
N LEU A 239 6.28 -6.67 -14.55
CA LEU A 239 5.24 -7.41 -13.84
C LEU A 239 5.46 -8.92 -13.99
N LEU A 240 5.55 -9.62 -12.85
CA LEU A 240 5.67 -11.08 -12.83
C LEU A 240 4.34 -11.78 -13.15
N GLY A 241 3.23 -11.12 -12.85
CA GLY A 241 1.89 -11.64 -13.03
C GLY A 241 0.87 -10.90 -12.17
N TYR A 242 -0.25 -11.56 -11.96
CA TYR A 242 -1.34 -11.03 -11.14
C TYR A 242 -2.13 -12.15 -10.46
N ASP A 243 -2.64 -11.87 -9.26
CA ASP A 243 -3.60 -12.70 -8.54
C ASP A 243 -4.99 -12.11 -8.72
N TYR A 244 -5.93 -12.93 -9.20
CA TYR A 244 -7.31 -12.51 -9.40
C TYR A 244 -8.07 -12.51 -8.07
N PHE A 245 -8.79 -11.45 -7.76
CA PHE A 245 -9.65 -11.35 -6.61
C PHE A 245 -11.12 -11.45 -7.04
N MET A 246 -11.86 -12.57 -6.83
CA MET A 246 -11.42 -13.73 -6.04
C MET A 246 -11.97 -15.04 -6.65
N TRP A 247 -11.91 -16.15 -5.91
CA TRP A 247 -12.39 -17.43 -6.43
C TRP A 247 -13.92 -17.53 -6.42
N VAL A 248 -14.56 -17.15 -5.30
CA VAL A 248 -16.00 -17.24 -5.07
C VAL A 248 -16.57 -15.83 -4.97
N ASP A 249 -17.81 -15.61 -5.43
CA ASP A 249 -18.51 -14.34 -5.24
C ASP A 249 -18.65 -13.99 -3.75
N GLU A 250 -18.71 -12.70 -3.47
CA GLU A 250 -19.06 -12.24 -2.12
C GLU A 250 -20.53 -12.48 -1.83
N PRO A 251 -20.88 -12.70 -0.53
CA PRO A 251 -22.28 -12.95 -0.15
C PRO A 251 -23.20 -11.78 -0.49
N ALA A 252 -24.37 -12.05 -1.04
CA ALA A 252 -25.35 -11.03 -1.42
C ALA A 252 -25.78 -10.09 -0.28
N LEU A 253 -25.62 -10.51 0.99
CA LEU A 253 -25.90 -9.69 2.17
C LEU A 253 -24.65 -8.97 2.71
N GLY A 254 -23.53 -9.06 2.02
CA GLY A 254 -22.23 -8.54 2.42
C GLY A 254 -21.47 -9.47 3.38
N ILE A 255 -20.15 -9.33 3.40
CA ILE A 255 -19.26 -10.17 4.23
C ILE A 255 -19.53 -9.95 5.72
N SER A 256 -19.71 -8.70 6.13
CA SER A 256 -20.07 -8.33 7.51
C SER A 256 -20.54 -6.88 7.59
N THR A 257 -21.13 -6.48 8.71
CA THR A 257 -21.57 -5.08 8.92
C THR A 257 -20.47 -4.04 8.69
N PRO A 258 -19.22 -4.21 9.17
CA PRO A 258 -18.14 -3.29 8.87
C PRO A 258 -17.55 -3.47 7.45
N PHE A 259 -17.84 -4.58 6.76
CA PHE A 259 -17.42 -4.89 5.40
C PHE A 259 -18.63 -5.35 4.59
N PRO A 260 -19.46 -4.41 4.10
CA PRO A 260 -20.70 -4.73 3.41
C PRO A 260 -20.48 -5.13 1.94
N GLU A 261 -19.26 -5.54 1.56
CA GLU A 261 -18.95 -5.93 0.19
C GLU A 261 -19.80 -7.09 -0.27
N ASP A 262 -20.42 -6.93 -1.45
CA ASP A 262 -21.46 -7.80 -2.00
C ASP A 262 -21.30 -8.01 -3.51
N SER A 263 -20.04 -7.94 -3.97
CA SER A 263 -19.74 -7.87 -5.40
C SER A 263 -19.50 -9.23 -6.06
N ASN A 264 -19.85 -9.31 -7.34
CA ASN A 264 -19.50 -10.43 -8.22
C ASN A 264 -17.99 -10.38 -8.54
N TYR A 265 -17.16 -10.68 -7.57
CA TYR A 265 -15.72 -10.83 -7.77
C TYR A 265 -15.34 -12.24 -8.20
N GLY A 266 -16.15 -13.23 -7.88
CA GLY A 266 -15.87 -14.64 -8.09
C GLY A 266 -15.68 -15.06 -9.54
N LEU A 267 -14.95 -16.15 -9.72
CA LEU A 267 -14.94 -16.96 -10.95
C LEU A 267 -16.04 -18.03 -10.91
N VAL A 268 -16.54 -18.30 -9.70
CA VAL A 268 -17.68 -19.18 -9.44
C VAL A 268 -18.62 -18.48 -8.46
N THR A 269 -19.90 -18.87 -8.50
CA THR A 269 -20.92 -18.39 -7.56
C THR A 269 -20.72 -18.97 -6.17
N GLU A 270 -21.36 -18.37 -5.17
CA GLU A 270 -21.31 -18.86 -3.78
C GLU A 270 -22.01 -20.22 -3.60
N GLU A 271 -23.00 -20.56 -4.46
CA GLU A 271 -23.78 -21.81 -4.44
C GLU A 271 -23.28 -22.81 -5.50
#